data_00d2967c2b98ed4429f465170a5af5e1
#
_entry.id   00d2967c2b98ed4429f465170a5af5e1
#
_cell.length_a   1.000
_cell.length_b   1.000
_cell.length_c   1.000
_cell.angle_alpha   90.00
_cell.angle_beta   90.00
_cell.angle_gamma   90.00
#
_symmetry.space_group_name_H-M   'P 1'
#
loop_
_entity.id
_entity.type
_entity.pdbx_description
1 polymer ?
#
loop_
_entity_poly.entity_id
_entity_poly.type
_entity_poly.pdbx_seq_one_letter_code
_entity_poly.pdbx_strand_id
1 'polypeptide(L)'
;MPGRRAFYGTPKVMYIFSTQSASEIVNLTTMDQFSRQLDFPEGKLLVDYSKNYVDEPTMQKLIELAKASHVEELRDAMFRGEKINFTENRAGPVMATNCLKPYATTLKVHFVSNIDGTHITETLKRVRPETTLFIIASKPKAVANHFVALSTNTKAVKAFGINEENMFEFWDWVGGRYSMWSAIGLSIALYIGMDNFERLLAGAHAMDKHFKEAPIEKNVPMILALLGVMYINGYNAETQAILPYDQYMNRFPAYFQQGDMESNGKYVTRDGVTVSYHTGPIVWGEPGTNGQHAFYQLIHQGTLLIPCDFLVPVRSRNPIKNGEFHEILLSNFLAQTEALMLGKTPETARKELEAQGVSGDKLEMLVKHKTFRGNKPTNSIIFTELNPFMLGVIVAMYEHKIFTQGAIWNINSYDQWGVELGKELAKKLQPELHSDDVVTSHDGSTNGLIAFIKHNRRAH
;
A
#
# COMPACT_ATOMS: atom_id res chain seq x y z
N MET A 1 -10.85 -22.80 32.93
CA MET A 1 -10.86 -21.82 31.82
C MET A 1 -11.11 -20.44 32.40
N PRO A 2 -10.16 -19.50 32.43
CA PRO A 2 -10.44 -18.13 32.90
C PRO A 2 -11.09 -17.33 31.76
N GLY A 3 -12.11 -16.57 32.18
CA GLY A 3 -13.04 -15.88 31.31
C GLY A 3 -12.43 -14.93 30.31
N ARG A 4 -12.87 -15.03 29.07
CA ARG A 4 -12.75 -13.98 28.04
C ARG A 4 -13.49 -12.74 28.55
N ARG A 5 -12.77 -11.68 28.91
CA ARG A 5 -13.37 -10.36 29.07
C ARG A 5 -13.81 -9.91 27.67
N ALA A 6 -15.10 -9.86 27.45
CA ALA A 6 -15.68 -9.21 26.29
C ALA A 6 -15.37 -7.72 26.37
N PHE A 7 -14.59 -7.21 25.43
CA PHE A 7 -14.38 -5.79 25.23
C PHE A 7 -15.60 -5.21 24.50
N TYR A 8 -16.68 -4.97 25.23
CA TYR A 8 -17.85 -4.26 24.72
C TYR A 8 -17.59 -2.75 24.79
N GLY A 9 -17.31 -2.12 23.67
CA GLY A 9 -17.29 -0.68 23.52
C GLY A 9 -17.80 -0.28 22.15
N THR A 10 -18.87 0.49 22.10
CA THR A 10 -19.27 1.28 20.94
C THR A 10 -18.05 2.02 20.41
N PRO A 11 -17.86 2.11 19.06
CA PRO A 11 -16.64 2.66 18.48
C PRO A 11 -16.41 4.07 18.95
N LYS A 12 -15.39 4.26 19.78
CA LYS A 12 -14.94 5.56 20.33
C LYS A 12 -14.49 6.55 19.24
N VAL A 13 -14.27 6.05 18.03
CA VAL A 13 -13.88 6.85 16.85
C VAL A 13 -14.85 8.01 16.60
N MET A 14 -16.15 7.83 16.75
CA MET A 14 -17.13 8.90 16.50
C MET A 14 -17.15 10.01 17.57
N TYR A 15 -16.72 9.74 18.79
CA TYR A 15 -16.78 10.73 19.88
C TYR A 15 -15.59 11.71 19.89
N ILE A 16 -14.47 11.37 19.29
CA ILE A 16 -13.24 12.17 19.35
C ILE A 16 -13.30 13.35 18.37
N PHE A 17 -13.99 13.19 17.24
CA PHE A 17 -14.07 14.20 16.18
C PHE A 17 -15.26 15.16 16.30
N SER A 18 -16.09 15.05 17.34
CA SER A 18 -17.25 15.95 17.55
C SER A 18 -16.90 17.33 18.10
N THR A 19 -15.66 17.59 18.48
CA THR A 19 -15.20 18.87 19.02
C THR A 19 -14.03 19.39 18.21
N GLN A 20 -14.23 20.53 17.54
CA GLN A 20 -13.24 21.40 16.86
C GLN A 20 -11.84 20.80 16.69
N SER A 21 -11.67 19.94 15.67
CA SER A 21 -10.35 19.61 15.13
C SER A 21 -9.90 20.76 14.23
N ALA A 22 -8.61 21.00 14.14
CA ALA A 22 -8.05 22.01 13.25
C ALA A 22 -8.56 21.76 11.82
N SER A 23 -9.33 22.71 11.27
CA SER A 23 -9.83 22.65 9.88
C SER A 23 -8.83 23.19 8.89
N GLU A 24 -7.67 23.64 9.35
CA GLU A 24 -6.61 24.25 8.57
C GLU A 24 -5.24 23.67 8.95
N ILE A 25 -4.34 23.63 7.98
CA ILE A 25 -2.92 23.31 8.23
C ILE A 25 -2.34 24.45 9.05
N VAL A 26 -1.91 24.16 10.25
CA VAL A 26 -1.19 25.13 11.07
C VAL A 26 0.16 25.36 10.41
N ASN A 27 0.41 26.61 9.98
CA ASN A 27 1.69 26.98 9.41
C ASN A 27 2.74 27.04 10.52
N LEU A 28 3.42 25.90 10.73
CA LEU A 28 4.41 25.76 11.79
C LEU A 28 5.72 26.41 11.33
N THR A 29 6.25 27.28 12.16
CA THR A 29 7.55 27.93 11.93
C THR A 29 8.72 26.96 12.04
N THR A 30 8.49 25.78 12.66
CA THR A 30 9.51 24.73 12.82
C THR A 30 8.90 23.35 12.52
N MET A 31 9.63 22.53 11.78
CA MET A 31 9.26 21.16 11.45
C MET A 31 9.39 20.20 12.65
N ASP A 32 10.13 20.60 13.70
CA ASP A 32 10.60 19.69 14.75
C ASP A 32 9.50 19.00 15.56
N GLN A 33 8.36 19.65 15.77
CA GLN A 33 7.27 19.08 16.53
C GLN A 33 6.55 17.94 15.80
N PHE A 34 6.37 18.09 14.47
CA PHE A 34 5.56 17.22 13.63
C PHE A 34 6.40 16.52 12.55
N SER A 35 7.61 16.12 12.94
CA SER A 35 8.48 15.25 12.14
C SER A 35 9.14 14.19 13.02
N ARG A 36 9.57 13.11 12.38
CA ARG A 36 10.35 12.06 13.06
C ARG A 36 11.46 11.61 12.13
N GLN A 37 12.67 11.66 12.64
CA GLN A 37 13.84 11.09 11.98
C GLN A 37 14.19 9.76 12.63
N LEU A 38 14.41 8.75 11.80
CA LEU A 38 14.93 7.46 12.19
C LEU A 38 16.27 7.22 11.55
N ASP A 39 17.26 6.88 12.37
CA ASP A 39 18.61 6.58 11.94
C ASP A 39 18.80 5.05 11.92
N PHE A 40 19.15 4.52 10.76
CA PHE A 40 19.40 3.10 10.53
C PHE A 40 20.84 2.88 10.06
N PRO A 41 21.38 1.65 10.16
CA PRO A 41 22.73 1.34 9.71
C PRO A 41 23.02 1.73 8.26
N GLU A 42 22.04 1.62 7.38
CA GLU A 42 22.18 1.87 5.95
C GLU A 42 21.50 3.14 5.44
N GLY A 43 21.16 4.07 6.34
CA GLY A 43 20.59 5.36 5.94
C GLY A 43 19.60 5.93 6.94
N LYS A 44 19.05 7.09 6.60
CA LYS A 44 18.08 7.80 7.43
C LYS A 44 16.73 7.90 6.76
N LEU A 45 15.69 7.87 7.55
CA LEU A 45 14.31 8.13 7.15
C LEU A 45 13.78 9.33 7.94
N LEU A 46 13.30 10.34 7.25
CA LEU A 46 12.61 11.48 7.82
C LEU A 46 11.14 11.42 7.37
N VAL A 47 10.23 11.48 8.31
CA VAL A 47 8.80 11.62 8.04
C VAL A 47 8.34 12.95 8.62
N ASP A 48 8.03 13.88 7.74
CA ASP A 48 7.44 15.18 8.07
C ASP A 48 5.94 15.13 7.81
N TYR A 49 5.17 15.33 8.86
CA TYR A 49 3.70 15.40 8.82
C TYR A 49 3.18 16.76 9.30
N SER A 50 4.02 17.80 9.28
CA SER A 50 3.66 19.16 9.69
C SER A 50 2.60 19.80 8.77
N LYS A 51 2.52 19.35 7.52
CA LYS A 51 1.53 19.84 6.54
C LYS A 51 0.21 19.05 6.62
N ASN A 52 -0.30 18.85 7.84
CA ASN A 52 -1.57 18.16 8.11
C ASN A 52 -2.48 19.04 9.00
N TYR A 53 -3.77 18.66 9.12
CA TYR A 53 -4.74 19.30 10.00
C TYR A 53 -4.53 18.86 11.45
N VAL A 54 -3.32 19.02 11.95
CA VAL A 54 -2.91 18.52 13.26
C VAL A 54 -2.19 19.60 14.04
N ASP A 55 -2.63 19.77 15.28
CA ASP A 55 -1.95 20.51 16.33
C ASP A 55 -1.66 19.56 17.51
N GLU A 56 -1.02 20.05 18.53
CA GLU A 56 -0.66 19.23 19.69
C GLU A 56 -1.89 18.65 20.41
N PRO A 57 -2.99 19.41 20.66
CA PRO A 57 -4.24 18.85 21.22
C PRO A 57 -4.87 17.77 20.34
N THR A 58 -4.86 17.93 19.02
CA THR A 58 -5.39 16.93 18.07
C THR A 58 -4.53 15.66 18.11
N MET A 59 -3.21 15.79 18.10
CA MET A 59 -2.30 14.64 18.20
C MET A 59 -2.50 13.90 19.53
N GLN A 60 -2.67 14.62 20.63
CA GLN A 60 -2.94 13.99 21.94
C GLN A 60 -4.22 13.15 21.91
N LYS A 61 -5.30 13.66 21.31
CA LYS A 61 -6.56 12.91 21.15
C LYS A 61 -6.40 11.68 20.26
N LEU A 62 -5.60 11.77 19.19
CA LEU A 62 -5.29 10.62 18.32
C LEU A 62 -4.50 9.56 19.07
N ILE A 63 -3.55 9.95 19.91
CA ILE A 63 -2.79 9.02 20.78
C ILE A 63 -3.73 8.36 21.81
N GLU A 64 -4.65 9.11 22.40
CA GLU A 64 -5.67 8.57 23.31
C GLU A 64 -6.59 7.57 22.59
N LEU A 65 -6.94 7.82 21.33
CA LEU A 65 -7.68 6.87 20.49
C LEU A 65 -6.91 5.55 20.29
N ALA A 66 -5.62 5.61 19.95
CA ALA A 66 -4.80 4.42 19.80
C ALA A 66 -4.73 3.59 21.10
N LYS A 67 -4.52 4.26 22.24
CA LYS A 67 -4.53 3.61 23.56
C LYS A 67 -5.88 2.99 23.88
N ALA A 68 -6.98 3.72 23.64
CA ALA A 68 -8.33 3.22 23.88
C ALA A 68 -8.75 2.08 22.93
N SER A 69 -8.07 1.94 21.79
CA SER A 69 -8.26 0.87 20.80
C SER A 69 -7.31 -0.32 21.04
N HIS A 70 -6.55 -0.31 22.13
CA HIS A 70 -5.62 -1.40 22.50
C HIS A 70 -4.60 -1.75 21.39
N VAL A 71 -4.12 -0.75 20.66
CA VAL A 71 -3.18 -0.94 19.55
C VAL A 71 -1.89 -1.61 20.01
N GLU A 72 -1.35 -1.22 21.18
CA GLU A 72 -0.11 -1.77 21.71
C GLU A 72 -0.27 -3.23 22.14
N GLU A 73 -1.38 -3.58 22.79
CA GLU A 73 -1.67 -4.96 23.19
C GLU A 73 -1.83 -5.87 21.97
N LEU A 74 -2.51 -5.40 20.92
CA LEU A 74 -2.67 -6.14 19.65
C LEU A 74 -1.34 -6.26 18.89
N ARG A 75 -0.52 -5.20 18.88
CA ARG A 75 0.85 -5.25 18.38
C ARG A 75 1.67 -6.34 19.08
N ASP A 76 1.68 -6.30 20.40
CA ASP A 76 2.47 -7.24 21.19
C ASP A 76 1.96 -8.68 21.03
N ALA A 77 0.65 -8.89 20.91
CA ALA A 77 0.05 -10.19 20.60
C ALA A 77 0.50 -10.68 19.19
N MET A 78 0.54 -9.80 18.20
CA MET A 78 1.06 -10.12 16.86
C MET A 78 2.52 -10.59 16.92
N PHE A 79 3.39 -9.85 17.60
CA PHE A 79 4.81 -10.22 17.73
C PHE A 79 5.06 -11.48 18.59
N ARG A 80 4.11 -11.87 19.47
CA ARG A 80 4.16 -13.16 20.17
C ARG A 80 3.62 -14.32 19.31
N GLY A 81 3.17 -14.07 18.09
CA GLY A 81 2.61 -15.10 17.20
C GLY A 81 1.23 -15.59 17.64
N GLU A 82 0.48 -14.79 18.39
CA GLU A 82 -0.89 -15.12 18.78
C GLU A 82 -1.83 -15.12 17.57
N LYS A 83 -2.89 -15.90 17.62
CA LYS A 83 -3.86 -16.04 16.52
C LYS A 83 -4.78 -14.83 16.44
N ILE A 84 -4.21 -13.69 16.05
CA ILE A 84 -4.94 -12.43 15.88
C ILE A 84 -5.84 -12.41 14.65
N ASN A 85 -5.55 -13.25 13.65
CA ASN A 85 -6.49 -13.56 12.55
C ASN A 85 -7.46 -14.65 13.01
N PHE A 86 -8.47 -14.27 13.77
CA PHE A 86 -9.37 -15.20 14.43
C PHE A 86 -10.38 -15.84 13.45
N THR A 87 -10.71 -15.21 12.34
CA THR A 87 -11.66 -15.73 11.34
C THR A 87 -11.11 -16.95 10.60
N GLU A 88 -9.79 -17.06 10.45
CA GLU A 88 -9.09 -18.20 9.88
C GLU A 88 -8.30 -19.00 10.94
N ASN A 89 -8.34 -18.60 12.22
CA ASN A 89 -7.63 -19.22 13.34
C ASN A 89 -6.10 -19.26 13.14
N ARG A 90 -5.50 -18.19 12.58
CA ARG A 90 -4.08 -18.09 12.24
C ARG A 90 -3.38 -16.97 13.01
N ALA A 91 -2.05 -17.07 13.14
CA ALA A 91 -1.23 -15.96 13.58
C ALA A 91 -1.27 -14.82 12.54
N GLY A 92 -1.05 -13.57 12.98
CA GLY A 92 -0.75 -12.49 12.05
C GLY A 92 0.65 -12.67 11.45
N PRO A 93 0.93 -12.11 10.26
CA PRO A 93 2.27 -12.19 9.68
C PRO A 93 3.26 -11.42 10.58
N VAL A 94 4.27 -12.14 11.05
CA VAL A 94 5.44 -11.56 11.72
C VAL A 94 6.60 -11.73 10.74
N MET A 95 7.38 -10.68 10.54
CA MET A 95 8.54 -10.75 9.66
C MET A 95 9.60 -11.65 10.28
N ALA A 96 9.93 -12.73 9.57
CA ALA A 96 10.87 -13.71 10.05
C ALA A 96 12.30 -13.26 9.77
N THR A 97 13.09 -13.16 10.81
CA THR A 97 14.56 -13.11 10.70
C THR A 97 15.13 -14.50 10.81
N ASN A 98 15.76 -15.00 9.75
CA ASN A 98 17.04 -15.71 9.85
C ASN A 98 17.58 -16.14 8.48
N CYS A 99 18.81 -15.86 8.31
CA CYS A 99 19.85 -15.75 7.32
C CYS A 99 20.17 -16.97 6.46
N LEU A 100 20.56 -16.72 5.20
CA LEU A 100 21.45 -17.57 4.41
C LEU A 100 22.44 -16.71 3.59
N LYS A 101 23.63 -17.24 3.30
CA LYS A 101 24.80 -16.54 2.71
C LYS A 101 24.73 -16.32 1.20
N PRO A 102 25.55 -15.39 0.65
CA PRO A 102 25.27 -14.70 -0.62
C PRO A 102 25.82 -15.34 -1.89
N TYR A 103 25.12 -15.10 -3.03
CA TYR A 103 25.64 -15.25 -4.38
C TYR A 103 25.14 -14.12 -5.29
N ALA A 104 26.07 -13.49 -6.03
CA ALA A 104 25.70 -12.56 -7.10
C ALA A 104 25.18 -13.33 -8.33
N THR A 105 24.04 -12.93 -8.90
CA THR A 105 23.45 -13.62 -10.04
C THR A 105 23.39 -12.74 -11.29
N THR A 106 23.66 -13.35 -12.45
CA THR A 106 23.45 -12.77 -13.79
C THR A 106 22.11 -13.19 -14.39
N LEU A 107 21.19 -13.71 -13.57
CA LEU A 107 19.92 -14.26 -14.00
C LEU A 107 18.97 -13.14 -14.48
N LYS A 108 18.26 -13.40 -15.58
CA LYS A 108 17.14 -12.57 -16.01
C LYS A 108 15.85 -13.16 -15.45
N VAL A 109 15.09 -12.38 -14.72
CA VAL A 109 13.82 -12.81 -14.13
C VAL A 109 12.66 -12.12 -14.84
N HIS A 110 11.63 -12.90 -15.17
CA HIS A 110 10.38 -12.44 -15.76
C HIS A 110 9.22 -12.83 -14.85
N PHE A 111 8.37 -11.87 -14.50
CA PHE A 111 7.20 -12.09 -13.66
C PHE A 111 5.95 -12.20 -14.54
N VAL A 112 5.22 -13.31 -14.42
CA VAL A 112 3.94 -13.55 -15.09
C VAL A 112 2.88 -13.72 -14.02
N SER A 113 2.06 -12.70 -13.81
CA SER A 113 1.06 -12.65 -12.74
C SER A 113 -0.40 -12.70 -13.23
N ASN A 114 -0.62 -12.64 -14.55
CA ASN A 114 -1.96 -12.62 -15.12
C ASN A 114 -2.26 -13.95 -15.83
N ILE A 115 -3.50 -14.45 -15.67
CA ILE A 115 -4.02 -15.62 -16.38
C ILE A 115 -4.24 -15.34 -17.89
N ASP A 116 -4.19 -14.08 -18.32
CA ASP A 116 -4.26 -13.71 -19.73
C ASP A 116 -3.11 -14.36 -20.50
N GLY A 117 -3.46 -15.16 -21.51
CA GLY A 117 -2.52 -15.86 -22.37
C GLY A 117 -1.50 -14.96 -23.07
N THR A 118 -1.83 -13.68 -23.30
CA THR A 118 -0.91 -12.70 -23.87
C THR A 118 0.30 -12.49 -22.98
N HIS A 119 0.13 -12.40 -21.67
CA HIS A 119 1.23 -12.13 -20.72
C HIS A 119 2.29 -13.25 -20.77
N ILE A 120 1.86 -14.52 -20.68
CA ILE A 120 2.81 -15.64 -20.77
C ILE A 120 3.41 -15.76 -22.19
N THR A 121 2.63 -15.57 -23.24
CA THR A 121 3.09 -15.66 -24.63
C THR A 121 4.18 -14.63 -24.94
N GLU A 122 4.00 -13.38 -24.53
CA GLU A 122 5.00 -12.32 -24.72
C GLU A 122 6.27 -12.57 -23.89
N THR A 123 6.13 -13.20 -22.72
CA THR A 123 7.27 -13.58 -21.89
C THR A 123 8.05 -14.73 -22.53
N LEU A 124 7.37 -15.77 -23.02
CA LEU A 124 8.02 -16.92 -23.66
C LEU A 124 8.83 -16.55 -24.91
N LYS A 125 8.48 -15.49 -25.63
CA LYS A 125 9.29 -14.95 -26.75
C LYS A 125 10.66 -14.43 -26.33
N ARG A 126 10.89 -14.18 -25.03
CA ARG A 126 12.11 -13.56 -24.48
C ARG A 126 13.00 -14.54 -23.74
N VAL A 127 12.59 -15.78 -23.58
CA VAL A 127 13.30 -16.82 -22.83
C VAL A 127 13.72 -17.97 -23.76
N ARG A 128 14.74 -18.71 -23.37
CA ARG A 128 15.17 -19.94 -24.06
C ARG A 128 14.77 -21.14 -23.21
N PRO A 129 14.01 -22.10 -23.74
CA PRO A 129 13.54 -23.25 -22.96
C PRO A 129 14.65 -24.01 -22.24
N GLU A 130 15.80 -24.18 -22.91
CA GLU A 130 16.94 -24.97 -22.42
C GLU A 130 17.63 -24.38 -21.19
N THR A 131 17.48 -23.07 -20.97
CA THR A 131 18.14 -22.32 -19.89
C THR A 131 17.15 -21.61 -18.98
N THR A 132 15.86 -21.98 -19.02
CA THR A 132 14.81 -21.34 -18.25
C THR A 132 14.36 -22.23 -17.10
N LEU A 133 14.38 -21.66 -15.89
CA LEU A 133 13.76 -22.23 -14.70
C LEU A 133 12.41 -21.53 -14.46
N PHE A 134 11.37 -22.32 -14.26
CA PHE A 134 10.04 -21.82 -13.93
C PHE A 134 9.80 -21.91 -12.41
N ILE A 135 9.45 -20.79 -11.80
CA ILE A 135 9.04 -20.73 -10.40
C ILE A 135 7.52 -20.59 -10.38
N ILE A 136 6.82 -21.59 -9.86
CA ILE A 136 5.36 -21.60 -9.84
C ILE A 136 4.85 -21.47 -8.41
N ALA A 137 4.07 -20.45 -8.19
CA ALA A 137 3.35 -20.21 -6.94
C ALA A 137 1.87 -20.68 -7.02
N SER A 138 1.52 -21.63 -7.91
CA SER A 138 0.18 -22.19 -8.10
C SER A 138 0.21 -23.49 -8.93
N LYS A 139 -0.93 -24.20 -9.05
CA LYS A 139 -1.02 -25.56 -9.62
C LYS A 139 -0.96 -25.60 -11.15
N PRO A 140 -0.04 -26.26 -11.82
CA PRO A 140 -0.27 -27.15 -12.97
C PRO A 140 0.77 -28.25 -13.22
N LYS A 141 0.64 -29.07 -14.29
CA LYS A 141 1.41 -30.28 -14.62
C LYS A 141 2.50 -30.01 -15.66
N ALA A 142 3.76 -30.29 -15.38
CA ALA A 142 4.85 -30.89 -16.16
C ALA A 142 6.28 -30.48 -15.75
N VAL A 143 7.18 -31.45 -15.69
CA VAL A 143 8.64 -31.56 -15.85
C VAL A 143 9.51 -31.16 -14.66
N ALA A 144 9.95 -32.18 -13.91
CA ALA A 144 10.71 -32.13 -12.65
C ALA A 144 12.02 -31.31 -12.68
N ASN A 145 12.68 -31.14 -13.83
CA ASN A 145 14.01 -30.53 -13.91
C ASN A 145 14.00 -29.01 -14.16
N HIS A 146 12.87 -28.45 -14.51
CA HIS A 146 12.73 -27.01 -14.84
C HIS A 146 11.81 -26.25 -13.91
N PHE A 147 11.32 -26.91 -12.86
CA PHE A 147 10.32 -26.30 -11.98
C PHE A 147 10.70 -26.42 -10.52
N VAL A 148 10.53 -25.34 -9.79
CA VAL A 148 10.48 -25.30 -8.33
C VAL A 148 9.12 -24.82 -7.88
N ALA A 149 8.65 -25.26 -6.73
CA ALA A 149 7.35 -24.88 -6.19
C ALA A 149 7.49 -24.05 -4.92
N LEU A 150 6.71 -22.99 -4.84
CA LEU A 150 6.46 -22.24 -3.62
C LEU A 150 5.04 -22.59 -3.16
N SER A 151 4.89 -23.46 -2.17
CA SER A 151 3.59 -24.01 -1.82
C SER A 151 3.54 -24.54 -0.39
N THR A 152 2.34 -24.48 0.22
CA THR A 152 2.01 -25.16 1.47
C THR A 152 1.42 -26.56 1.23
N ASN A 153 1.23 -26.97 -0.04
CA ASN A 153 0.52 -28.18 -0.42
C ASN A 153 1.44 -29.21 -1.12
N THR A 154 2.24 -29.92 -0.33
CA THR A 154 3.15 -30.96 -0.79
C THR A 154 2.47 -32.03 -1.65
N LYS A 155 1.21 -32.42 -1.32
CA LYS A 155 0.46 -33.41 -2.10
C LYS A 155 0.20 -32.93 -3.53
N ALA A 156 -0.18 -31.65 -3.69
CA ALA A 156 -0.42 -31.07 -5.00
C ALA A 156 0.88 -30.89 -5.80
N VAL A 157 1.97 -30.52 -5.12
CA VAL A 157 3.31 -30.38 -5.72
C VAL A 157 3.81 -31.71 -6.26
N LYS A 158 3.72 -32.81 -5.48
CA LYS A 158 4.05 -34.16 -5.93
C LYS A 158 3.17 -34.65 -7.09
N ALA A 159 1.86 -34.41 -7.00
CA ALA A 159 0.91 -34.78 -8.06
C ALA A 159 1.18 -34.01 -9.37
N PHE A 160 1.84 -32.87 -9.28
CA PHE A 160 2.30 -32.06 -10.41
C PHE A 160 3.54 -32.64 -11.09
N GLY A 161 4.36 -33.42 -10.38
CA GLY A 161 5.59 -34.01 -10.85
C GLY A 161 6.86 -33.25 -10.43
N ILE A 162 6.76 -32.33 -9.47
CA ILE A 162 7.90 -31.66 -8.86
C ILE A 162 8.36 -32.50 -7.66
N ASN A 163 9.67 -32.73 -7.56
CA ASN A 163 10.27 -33.39 -6.42
C ASN A 163 10.12 -32.54 -5.15
N GLU A 164 9.91 -33.19 -4.03
CA GLU A 164 9.75 -32.49 -2.72
C GLU A 164 11.00 -31.65 -2.37
N GLU A 165 12.18 -32.08 -2.77
CA GLU A 165 13.46 -31.36 -2.62
C GLU A 165 13.49 -30.02 -3.38
N ASN A 166 12.65 -29.86 -4.41
CA ASN A 166 12.48 -28.64 -5.20
C ASN A 166 11.28 -27.81 -4.74
N MET A 167 10.76 -28.11 -3.56
CA MET A 167 9.66 -27.37 -2.93
C MET A 167 10.21 -26.47 -1.84
N PHE A 168 9.91 -25.17 -1.94
CA PHE A 168 10.16 -24.18 -0.90
C PHE A 168 8.85 -23.98 -0.15
N GLU A 169 8.77 -24.54 1.06
CA GLU A 169 7.60 -24.48 1.89
C GLU A 169 7.51 -23.13 2.62
N PHE A 170 6.30 -22.65 2.85
CA PHE A 170 5.99 -21.55 3.73
C PHE A 170 4.73 -21.89 4.54
N TRP A 171 4.46 -21.12 5.57
CA TRP A 171 3.42 -21.44 6.54
C TRP A 171 2.05 -20.98 6.09
N ASP A 172 0.99 -21.62 6.56
CA ASP A 172 -0.40 -21.35 6.21
C ASP A 172 -0.90 -19.97 6.68
N TRP A 173 -0.22 -19.37 7.65
CA TRP A 173 -0.46 -18.01 8.15
C TRP A 173 0.17 -16.91 7.28
N VAL A 174 0.98 -17.25 6.29
CA VAL A 174 1.54 -16.27 5.35
C VAL A 174 0.48 -15.87 4.34
N GLY A 175 -0.11 -14.70 4.52
CA GLY A 175 -1.05 -14.11 3.57
C GLY A 175 -0.35 -13.56 2.33
N GLY A 176 -0.98 -13.67 1.14
CA GLY A 176 -0.38 -13.29 -0.15
C GLY A 176 0.20 -11.88 -0.17
N ARG A 177 -0.54 -10.88 0.32
CA ARG A 177 -0.11 -9.47 0.34
C ARG A 177 1.03 -9.15 1.33
N TYR A 178 1.30 -10.07 2.26
CA TYR A 178 2.40 -9.99 3.22
C TYR A 178 3.49 -11.06 2.98
N SER A 179 3.45 -11.73 1.82
CA SER A 179 4.28 -12.91 1.57
C SER A 179 5.71 -12.63 1.10
N MET A 180 6.03 -11.38 0.76
CA MET A 180 7.34 -10.98 0.21
C MET A 180 8.50 -11.41 1.13
N TRP A 181 8.29 -11.43 2.42
CA TRP A 181 9.26 -11.78 3.47
C TRP A 181 9.47 -13.28 3.66
N SER A 182 8.63 -14.12 3.06
CA SER A 182 8.67 -15.59 3.14
C SER A 182 9.40 -16.21 1.94
N ALA A 183 9.33 -17.54 1.82
CA ALA A 183 9.83 -18.26 0.63
C ALA A 183 9.22 -17.74 -0.69
N ILE A 184 8.04 -17.11 -0.67
CA ILE A 184 7.45 -16.45 -1.86
C ILE A 184 8.37 -15.36 -2.43
N GLY A 185 9.21 -14.73 -1.59
CA GLY A 185 10.24 -13.80 -2.01
C GLY A 185 11.42 -14.41 -2.79
N LEU A 186 11.46 -15.72 -3.00
CA LEU A 186 12.54 -16.39 -3.75
C LEU A 186 12.78 -15.75 -5.13
N SER A 187 11.73 -15.37 -5.85
CA SER A 187 11.85 -14.71 -7.14
C SER A 187 12.53 -13.33 -7.03
N ILE A 188 12.32 -12.61 -5.95
CA ILE A 188 13.00 -11.35 -5.66
C ILE A 188 14.45 -11.62 -5.31
N ALA A 189 14.73 -12.61 -4.44
CA ALA A 189 16.08 -13.01 -4.07
C ALA A 189 16.91 -13.42 -5.28
N LEU A 190 16.32 -14.13 -6.23
CA LEU A 190 16.97 -14.50 -7.50
C LEU A 190 17.23 -13.29 -8.40
N TYR A 191 16.34 -12.30 -8.39
CA TYR A 191 16.47 -11.12 -9.24
C TYR A 191 17.49 -10.11 -8.72
N ILE A 192 17.48 -9.80 -7.43
CA ILE A 192 18.36 -8.78 -6.82
C ILE A 192 19.64 -9.38 -6.21
N GLY A 193 19.74 -10.70 -6.14
CA GLY A 193 20.78 -11.42 -5.41
C GLY A 193 20.43 -11.60 -3.93
N MET A 194 20.92 -12.68 -3.32
CA MET A 194 20.57 -13.04 -1.94
C MET A 194 21.03 -11.99 -0.92
N ASP A 195 22.23 -11.43 -1.08
CA ASP A 195 22.73 -10.34 -0.20
C ASP A 195 21.78 -9.15 -0.13
N ASN A 196 21.29 -8.72 -1.28
CA ASN A 196 20.35 -7.62 -1.36
C ASN A 196 18.98 -8.00 -0.78
N PHE A 197 18.58 -9.26 -0.92
CA PHE A 197 17.36 -9.75 -0.30
C PHE A 197 17.48 -9.81 1.23
N GLU A 198 18.62 -10.25 1.76
CA GLU A 198 18.90 -10.21 3.19
C GLU A 198 18.92 -8.77 3.74
N ARG A 199 19.47 -7.83 2.98
CA ARG A 199 19.40 -6.39 3.34
C ARG A 199 17.97 -5.87 3.35
N LEU A 200 17.13 -6.31 2.41
CA LEU A 200 15.70 -5.98 2.38
C LEU A 200 15.01 -6.49 3.66
N LEU A 201 15.26 -7.74 4.04
CA LEU A 201 14.74 -8.34 5.28
C LEU A 201 15.26 -7.59 6.53
N ALA A 202 16.55 -7.25 6.56
CA ALA A 202 17.15 -6.50 7.66
C ALA A 202 16.53 -5.10 7.82
N GLY A 203 16.21 -4.44 6.72
CA GLY A 203 15.51 -3.16 6.74
C GLY A 203 14.09 -3.28 7.32
N ALA A 204 13.35 -4.29 6.90
CA ALA A 204 12.03 -4.57 7.45
C ALA A 204 12.10 -4.87 8.95
N HIS A 205 13.06 -5.72 9.36
CA HIS A 205 13.29 -6.03 10.77
C HIS A 205 13.64 -4.79 11.61
N ALA A 206 14.41 -3.86 11.06
CA ALA A 206 14.73 -2.61 11.76
C ALA A 206 13.48 -1.75 12.00
N MET A 207 12.54 -1.74 11.05
CA MET A 207 11.25 -1.07 11.22
C MET A 207 10.34 -1.85 12.18
N ASP A 208 10.34 -3.19 12.17
CA ASP A 208 9.64 -4.03 13.16
C ASP A 208 10.08 -3.67 14.58
N LYS A 209 11.40 -3.55 14.80
CA LYS A 209 11.95 -3.15 16.08
C LYS A 209 11.48 -1.77 16.49
N HIS A 210 11.53 -0.79 15.58
CA HIS A 210 11.01 0.55 15.83
C HIS A 210 9.51 0.51 16.19
N PHE A 211 8.71 -0.19 15.42
CA PHE A 211 7.26 -0.32 15.65
C PHE A 211 6.94 -0.96 17.01
N LYS A 212 7.70 -1.97 17.40
CA LYS A 212 7.53 -2.68 18.68
C LYS A 212 7.96 -1.85 19.88
N GLU A 213 9.09 -1.14 19.80
CA GLU A 213 9.77 -0.53 20.95
C GLU A 213 9.43 0.96 21.13
N ALA A 214 9.11 1.68 20.05
CA ALA A 214 8.83 3.10 20.17
C ALA A 214 7.47 3.37 20.80
N PRO A 215 7.36 4.36 21.72
CA PRO A 215 6.07 4.79 22.25
C PRO A 215 5.21 5.42 21.12
N ILE A 216 3.89 5.41 21.27
CA ILE A 216 2.94 5.82 20.21
C ILE A 216 3.28 7.17 19.61
N GLU A 217 3.62 8.17 20.44
CA GLU A 217 3.95 9.54 20.05
C GLU A 217 5.24 9.68 19.24
N LYS A 218 6.06 8.64 19.19
CA LYS A 218 7.32 8.58 18.42
C LYS A 218 7.31 7.48 17.37
N ASN A 219 6.25 6.68 17.33
CA ASN A 219 6.10 5.52 16.46
C ASN A 219 5.61 5.94 15.08
N VAL A 220 6.50 5.98 14.10
CA VAL A 220 6.20 6.50 12.76
C VAL A 220 5.04 5.78 12.09
N PRO A 221 4.99 4.43 12.01
CA PRO A 221 3.82 3.72 11.49
C PRO A 221 2.51 4.08 12.19
N MET A 222 2.52 4.18 13.53
CA MET A 222 1.32 4.54 14.30
C MET A 222 0.87 5.97 14.03
N ILE A 223 1.80 6.93 13.93
CA ILE A 223 1.50 8.32 13.60
C ILE A 223 0.82 8.42 12.23
N LEU A 224 1.39 7.78 11.20
CA LEU A 224 0.79 7.76 9.86
C LEU A 224 -0.59 7.09 9.85
N ALA A 225 -0.77 6.03 10.64
CA ALA A 225 -2.07 5.37 10.79
C ALA A 225 -3.10 6.28 11.42
N LEU A 226 -2.74 6.99 12.49
CA LEU A 226 -3.61 7.92 13.21
C LEU A 226 -4.05 9.10 12.32
N LEU A 227 -3.13 9.66 11.53
CA LEU A 227 -3.45 10.68 10.53
C LEU A 227 -4.44 10.13 9.49
N GLY A 228 -4.21 8.90 8.99
CA GLY A 228 -5.12 8.25 8.05
C GLY A 228 -6.52 8.06 8.62
N VAL A 229 -6.63 7.56 9.86
CA VAL A 229 -7.92 7.42 10.57
C VAL A 229 -8.59 8.77 10.76
N MET A 230 -7.85 9.80 11.13
CA MET A 230 -8.35 11.16 11.26
C MET A 230 -8.97 11.66 9.95
N TYR A 231 -8.27 11.51 8.82
CA TYR A 231 -8.80 11.96 7.54
C TYR A 231 -10.02 11.16 7.08
N ILE A 232 -10.00 9.85 7.23
CA ILE A 232 -11.11 8.97 6.80
C ILE A 232 -12.34 9.20 7.67
N ASN A 233 -12.19 9.21 8.98
CA ASN A 233 -13.32 9.24 9.91
C ASN A 233 -13.70 10.64 10.39
N GLY A 234 -12.75 11.56 10.46
CA GLY A 234 -12.99 12.95 10.90
C GLY A 234 -13.33 13.89 9.75
N TYR A 235 -12.70 13.70 8.60
CA TYR A 235 -12.86 14.59 7.43
C TYR A 235 -13.51 13.93 6.22
N ASN A 236 -13.94 12.67 6.33
CA ASN A 236 -14.59 11.88 5.27
C ASN A 236 -13.74 11.80 3.97
N ALA A 237 -12.44 11.71 4.12
CA ALA A 237 -11.56 11.44 2.98
C ALA A 237 -11.74 9.99 2.52
N GLU A 238 -12.13 9.78 1.27
CA GLU A 238 -12.38 8.45 0.71
C GLU A 238 -11.11 7.81 0.16
N THR A 239 -10.10 8.61 -0.17
CA THR A 239 -8.89 8.15 -0.85
C THR A 239 -7.62 8.62 -0.17
N GLN A 240 -6.51 7.91 -0.42
CA GLN A 240 -5.16 8.33 -0.06
C GLN A 240 -4.26 8.14 -1.28
N ALA A 241 -3.55 9.20 -1.68
CA ALA A 241 -2.57 9.12 -2.76
C ALA A 241 -1.17 8.80 -2.21
N ILE A 242 -0.45 7.89 -2.88
CA ILE A 242 0.97 7.57 -2.60
C ILE A 242 1.77 7.98 -3.83
N LEU A 243 2.65 8.95 -3.68
CA LEU A 243 3.31 9.67 -4.77
C LEU A 243 4.84 9.57 -4.66
N PRO A 244 5.43 8.45 -5.10
CA PRO A 244 6.88 8.27 -5.03
C PRO A 244 7.61 9.07 -6.12
N TYR A 245 8.60 9.87 -5.74
CA TYR A 245 9.50 10.58 -6.65
C TYR A 245 10.77 9.77 -6.88
N ASP A 246 10.57 8.54 -7.32
CA ASP A 246 11.61 7.60 -7.75
C ASP A 246 11.01 6.56 -8.71
N GLN A 247 11.63 6.35 -9.88
CA GLN A 247 11.11 5.45 -10.89
C GLN A 247 11.14 3.97 -10.46
N TYR A 248 12.07 3.57 -9.60
CA TYR A 248 12.11 2.21 -9.06
C TYR A 248 10.93 1.91 -8.12
N MET A 249 10.27 2.95 -7.61
CA MET A 249 9.07 2.83 -6.79
C MET A 249 7.76 2.94 -7.61
N ASN A 250 7.80 2.81 -8.94
CA ASN A 250 6.61 2.97 -9.79
C ASN A 250 5.46 2.00 -9.44
N ARG A 251 5.78 0.81 -8.91
CA ARG A 251 4.79 -0.18 -8.47
C ARG A 251 4.44 -0.10 -6.98
N PHE A 252 5.06 0.80 -6.24
CA PHE A 252 4.83 0.96 -4.80
C PHE A 252 3.38 1.32 -4.46
N PRO A 253 2.73 2.30 -5.12
CA PRO A 253 1.31 2.56 -4.91
C PRO A 253 0.43 1.34 -5.21
N ALA A 254 0.68 0.65 -6.33
CA ALA A 254 -0.07 -0.55 -6.72
C ALA A 254 0.14 -1.73 -5.75
N TYR A 255 1.31 -1.86 -5.14
CA TYR A 255 1.56 -2.86 -4.10
C TYR A 255 0.67 -2.59 -2.88
N PHE A 256 0.58 -1.34 -2.44
CA PHE A 256 -0.26 -0.97 -1.30
C PHE A 256 -1.74 -0.79 -1.63
N GLN A 257 -2.15 -0.78 -2.91
CA GLN A 257 -3.56 -1.02 -3.26
C GLN A 257 -4.01 -2.37 -2.69
N GLN A 258 -3.28 -3.44 -2.97
CA GLN A 258 -3.59 -4.73 -2.38
C GLN A 258 -3.33 -4.72 -0.86
N GLY A 259 -2.18 -4.22 -0.43
CA GLY A 259 -1.77 -4.22 0.98
C GLY A 259 -2.82 -3.59 1.90
N ASP A 260 -3.33 -2.41 1.56
CA ASP A 260 -4.29 -1.66 2.39
C ASP A 260 -5.74 -2.06 2.09
N MET A 261 -6.16 -2.01 0.83
CA MET A 261 -7.57 -2.18 0.47
C MET A 261 -8.09 -3.60 0.74
N GLU A 262 -7.28 -4.64 0.53
CA GLU A 262 -7.63 -6.02 0.87
C GLU A 262 -7.61 -6.25 2.39
N SER A 263 -6.72 -5.57 3.13
CA SER A 263 -6.62 -5.69 4.58
C SER A 263 -7.75 -4.94 5.30
N ASN A 264 -7.96 -3.69 4.96
CA ASN A 264 -8.80 -2.77 5.72
C ASN A 264 -10.13 -2.45 5.04
N GLY A 265 -10.38 -2.93 3.81
CA GLY A 265 -11.68 -2.86 3.15
C GLY A 265 -12.68 -3.82 3.78
N LYS A 266 -13.04 -3.62 5.04
CA LYS A 266 -13.91 -4.49 5.83
C LYS A 266 -15.06 -3.68 6.43
N TYR A 267 -16.25 -4.26 6.49
CA TYR A 267 -17.44 -3.64 7.08
C TYR A 267 -17.96 -4.38 8.33
N VAL A 268 -17.19 -5.36 8.84
CA VAL A 268 -17.55 -6.11 10.05
C VAL A 268 -16.39 -6.07 11.02
N THR A 269 -16.68 -5.75 12.28
CA THR A 269 -15.70 -5.76 13.36
C THR A 269 -15.27 -7.17 13.76
N ARG A 270 -14.21 -7.27 14.55
CA ARG A 270 -13.76 -8.53 15.18
C ARG A 270 -14.85 -9.21 15.99
N ASP A 271 -15.80 -8.45 16.52
CA ASP A 271 -16.92 -8.95 17.32
C ASP A 271 -18.14 -9.31 16.48
N GLY A 272 -18.04 -9.28 15.15
CA GLY A 272 -19.13 -9.61 14.23
C GLY A 272 -20.18 -8.50 14.05
N VAL A 273 -19.87 -7.27 14.46
CA VAL A 273 -20.79 -6.12 14.34
C VAL A 273 -20.51 -5.37 13.04
N THR A 274 -21.55 -5.04 12.29
CA THR A 274 -21.45 -4.17 11.11
C THR A 274 -21.03 -2.77 11.54
N VAL A 275 -20.00 -2.21 10.91
CA VAL A 275 -19.50 -0.88 11.20
C VAL A 275 -20.45 0.20 10.67
N SER A 276 -20.52 1.32 11.39
CA SER A 276 -21.25 2.54 10.98
C SER A 276 -20.31 3.69 10.59
N TYR A 277 -19.04 3.39 10.38
CA TYR A 277 -17.97 4.32 10.04
C TYR A 277 -17.18 3.79 8.85
N HIS A 278 -16.41 4.64 8.17
CA HIS A 278 -15.54 4.24 7.07
C HIS A 278 -14.31 3.49 7.61
N THR A 279 -13.87 2.51 6.83
CA THR A 279 -12.63 1.77 7.01
C THR A 279 -11.73 2.01 5.80
N GLY A 280 -10.69 1.29 5.58
CA GLY A 280 -9.69 1.38 4.52
C GLY A 280 -9.93 2.37 3.37
N PRO A 281 -8.95 3.24 3.05
CA PRO A 281 -9.07 4.20 1.94
C PRO A 281 -8.94 3.51 0.58
N ILE A 282 -9.39 4.17 -0.48
CA ILE A 282 -9.00 3.84 -1.85
C ILE A 282 -7.56 4.35 -2.03
N VAL A 283 -6.61 3.43 -2.16
CA VAL A 283 -5.20 3.75 -2.38
C VAL A 283 -4.90 3.85 -3.87
N TRP A 284 -4.22 4.92 -4.28
CA TRP A 284 -3.80 5.13 -5.66
C TRP A 284 -2.57 6.02 -5.74
N GLY A 285 -1.96 6.12 -6.91
CA GLY A 285 -0.83 7.01 -7.14
C GLY A 285 0.05 6.56 -8.30
N GLU A 286 0.92 7.45 -8.70
CA GLU A 286 1.92 7.27 -9.76
C GLU A 286 3.20 8.02 -9.38
N PRO A 287 4.35 7.68 -9.96
CA PRO A 287 5.58 8.41 -9.73
C PRO A 287 5.50 9.89 -10.12
N GLY A 288 6.06 10.76 -9.30
CA GLY A 288 6.48 12.10 -9.74
C GLY A 288 7.71 11.98 -10.67
N THR A 289 7.82 12.79 -11.70
CA THR A 289 6.96 13.92 -12.08
C THR A 289 5.78 13.55 -13.00
N ASN A 290 5.68 12.29 -13.46
CA ASN A 290 4.64 11.86 -14.39
C ASN A 290 3.22 12.11 -13.86
N GLY A 291 2.98 11.79 -12.59
CA GLY A 291 1.71 12.03 -11.91
C GLY A 291 1.25 13.49 -11.98
N GLN A 292 2.18 14.46 -11.99
CA GLN A 292 1.87 15.89 -12.10
C GLN A 292 1.10 16.22 -13.40
N HIS A 293 1.37 15.48 -14.48
CA HIS A 293 0.72 15.66 -15.78
C HIS A 293 -0.53 14.80 -15.95
N ALA A 294 -0.86 13.96 -14.97
CA ALA A 294 -2.00 13.06 -15.04
C ALA A 294 -3.18 13.50 -14.14
N PHE A 295 -2.95 13.74 -12.86
CA PHE A 295 -4.03 13.94 -11.89
C PHE A 295 -3.78 15.04 -10.85
N TYR A 296 -2.66 15.73 -10.84
CA TYR A 296 -2.41 16.80 -9.88
C TYR A 296 -3.39 17.97 -10.01
N GLN A 297 -3.95 18.18 -11.19
CA GLN A 297 -5.06 19.13 -11.38
C GLN A 297 -6.21 18.85 -10.40
N LEU A 298 -6.59 17.58 -10.22
CA LEU A 298 -7.61 17.16 -9.26
C LEU A 298 -7.18 17.44 -7.82
N ILE A 299 -5.92 17.11 -7.48
CA ILE A 299 -5.43 17.30 -6.10
C ILE A 299 -5.43 18.79 -5.73
N HIS A 300 -4.97 19.67 -6.64
CA HIS A 300 -4.90 21.12 -6.41
C HIS A 300 -6.26 21.81 -6.39
N GLN A 301 -7.10 21.57 -7.40
CA GLN A 301 -8.33 22.33 -7.64
C GLN A 301 -9.61 21.50 -7.54
N GLY A 302 -9.51 20.19 -7.35
CA GLY A 302 -10.67 19.33 -7.13
C GLY A 302 -11.37 19.64 -5.81
N THR A 303 -12.60 19.14 -5.70
CA THR A 303 -13.48 19.38 -4.55
C THR A 303 -13.30 18.36 -3.42
N LEU A 304 -12.66 17.22 -3.71
CA LEU A 304 -12.42 16.16 -2.73
C LEU A 304 -11.16 16.44 -1.89
N LEU A 305 -11.19 16.00 -0.64
CA LEU A 305 -10.01 15.98 0.22
C LEU A 305 -9.22 14.71 -0.07
N ILE A 306 -7.95 14.88 -0.48
CA ILE A 306 -7.06 13.78 -0.83
C ILE A 306 -5.77 13.92 0.00
N PRO A 307 -5.65 13.23 1.12
CA PRO A 307 -4.37 13.14 1.82
C PRO A 307 -3.32 12.46 0.94
N CYS A 308 -2.11 13.03 0.88
CA CYS A 308 -1.06 12.56 0.00
C CYS A 308 0.21 12.22 0.76
N ASP A 309 0.79 11.05 0.48
CA ASP A 309 2.14 10.69 0.91
C ASP A 309 3.11 10.92 -0.25
N PHE A 310 4.04 11.83 -0.08
CA PHE A 310 5.12 12.13 -1.01
C PHE A 310 6.40 11.44 -0.54
N LEU A 311 7.01 10.60 -1.37
CA LEU A 311 8.22 9.86 -1.02
C LEU A 311 9.36 10.23 -1.97
N VAL A 312 10.56 10.50 -1.45
CA VAL A 312 11.72 10.83 -2.29
C VAL A 312 13.04 10.42 -1.65
N PRO A 313 14.00 9.84 -2.40
CA PRO A 313 15.38 9.69 -1.93
C PRO A 313 16.14 11.03 -2.02
N VAL A 314 17.03 11.28 -1.05
CA VAL A 314 17.96 12.43 -1.10
C VAL A 314 18.98 12.25 -2.23
N ARG A 315 19.43 11.02 -2.46
CA ARG A 315 20.41 10.68 -3.50
C ARG A 315 19.82 9.73 -4.53
N SER A 316 20.01 10.04 -5.80
CA SER A 316 19.70 9.10 -6.89
C SER A 316 20.82 8.07 -7.06
N ARG A 317 20.43 6.83 -7.36
CA ARG A 317 21.39 5.79 -7.79
C ARG A 317 21.89 5.97 -9.23
N ASN A 318 21.25 6.84 -10.00
CA ASN A 318 21.60 7.16 -11.39
C ASN A 318 21.76 8.67 -11.55
N PRO A 319 22.87 9.26 -11.07
CA PRO A 319 23.10 10.71 -11.10
C PRO A 319 23.44 11.16 -12.53
N ILE A 320 22.45 11.53 -13.31
CA ILE A 320 22.63 12.09 -14.66
C ILE A 320 23.04 13.55 -14.53
N LYS A 321 24.00 14.01 -15.38
CA LYS A 321 24.57 15.35 -15.35
C LYS A 321 25.00 15.80 -13.94
N ASN A 322 25.79 14.97 -13.28
CA ASN A 322 26.28 15.23 -11.93
C ASN A 322 25.19 15.47 -10.88
N GLY A 323 23.98 14.93 -11.10
CA GLY A 323 22.86 15.04 -10.18
C GLY A 323 21.84 16.12 -10.52
N GLU A 324 22.05 16.95 -11.54
CA GLU A 324 21.13 18.02 -11.96
C GLU A 324 19.68 17.53 -12.15
N PHE A 325 19.50 16.35 -12.78
CA PHE A 325 18.16 15.76 -12.97
C PHE A 325 17.48 15.43 -11.65
N HIS A 326 18.26 14.97 -10.68
CA HIS A 326 17.73 14.66 -9.36
C HIS A 326 17.41 15.93 -8.56
N GLU A 327 18.20 16.98 -8.69
CA GLU A 327 17.89 18.28 -8.08
C GLU A 327 16.59 18.87 -8.62
N ILE A 328 16.34 18.73 -9.93
CA ILE A 328 15.07 19.11 -10.55
C ILE A 328 13.92 18.27 -9.97
N LEU A 329 14.12 16.96 -9.77
CA LEU A 329 13.12 16.09 -9.16
C LEU A 329 12.81 16.49 -7.71
N LEU A 330 13.84 16.75 -6.90
CA LEU A 330 13.72 17.21 -5.52
C LEU A 330 13.01 18.56 -5.44
N SER A 331 13.35 19.52 -6.32
CA SER A 331 12.68 20.81 -6.35
C SER A 331 11.18 20.69 -6.71
N ASN A 332 10.82 19.80 -7.62
CA ASN A 332 9.43 19.49 -7.91
C ASN A 332 8.70 18.87 -6.70
N PHE A 333 9.33 17.92 -6.03
CA PHE A 333 8.78 17.33 -4.81
C PHE A 333 8.48 18.39 -3.74
N LEU A 334 9.45 19.27 -3.44
CA LEU A 334 9.29 20.34 -2.46
C LEU A 334 8.21 21.35 -2.88
N ALA A 335 8.27 21.80 -4.14
CA ALA A 335 7.32 22.77 -4.69
C ALA A 335 5.87 22.26 -4.67
N GLN A 336 5.64 20.98 -4.94
CA GLN A 336 4.29 20.42 -4.91
C GLN A 336 3.71 20.38 -3.50
N THR A 337 4.48 19.92 -2.51
CA THR A 337 4.01 19.89 -1.11
C THR A 337 3.79 21.29 -0.54
N GLU A 338 4.61 22.28 -0.94
CA GLU A 338 4.43 23.68 -0.56
C GLU A 338 3.19 24.29 -1.23
N ALA A 339 3.04 24.10 -2.55
CA ALA A 339 1.91 24.63 -3.30
C ALA A 339 0.56 24.02 -2.82
N LEU A 340 0.54 22.75 -2.46
CA LEU A 340 -0.66 22.09 -1.90
C LEU A 340 -1.04 22.69 -0.54
N MET A 341 -0.06 23.05 0.29
CA MET A 341 -0.30 23.70 1.58
C MET A 341 -0.75 25.16 1.41
N LEU A 342 0.03 25.97 0.69
CA LEU A 342 -0.16 27.42 0.62
C LEU A 342 -1.26 27.82 -0.37
N GLY A 343 -1.36 27.13 -1.49
CA GLY A 343 -2.21 27.55 -2.61
C GLY A 343 -1.71 28.84 -3.28
N LYS A 344 -2.64 29.59 -3.87
CA LYS A 344 -2.44 30.92 -4.45
C LYS A 344 -3.68 31.78 -4.19
N THR A 345 -3.49 32.90 -3.52
CA THR A 345 -4.60 33.80 -3.17
C THR A 345 -5.18 34.53 -4.40
N PRO A 346 -6.44 34.99 -4.35
CA PRO A 346 -7.05 35.82 -5.40
C PRO A 346 -6.24 37.09 -5.69
N GLU A 347 -5.66 37.71 -4.65
CA GLU A 347 -4.85 38.92 -4.77
C GLU A 347 -3.55 38.68 -5.56
N THR A 348 -2.89 37.55 -5.28
CA THR A 348 -1.69 37.14 -6.02
C THR A 348 -2.02 36.81 -7.47
N ALA A 349 -3.11 36.05 -7.68
CA ALA A 349 -3.57 35.73 -9.04
C ALA A 349 -3.93 36.99 -9.86
N ARG A 350 -4.57 37.96 -9.21
CA ARG A 350 -4.92 39.26 -9.80
C ARG A 350 -3.67 40.03 -10.22
N LYS A 351 -2.71 40.21 -9.34
CA LYS A 351 -1.45 40.93 -9.63
C LYS A 351 -0.71 40.30 -10.81
N GLU A 352 -0.64 39.00 -10.85
CA GLU A 352 0.01 38.25 -11.96
C GLU A 352 -0.71 38.50 -13.32
N LEU A 353 -2.05 38.53 -13.31
CA LEU A 353 -2.86 38.72 -14.49
C LEU A 353 -2.80 40.18 -14.99
N GLU A 354 -2.86 41.18 -14.08
CA GLU A 354 -2.69 42.58 -14.37
C GLU A 354 -1.31 42.86 -14.96
N ALA A 355 -0.25 42.27 -14.44
CA ALA A 355 1.09 42.35 -14.99
C ALA A 355 1.21 41.77 -16.41
N GLN A 356 0.29 40.85 -16.80
CA GLN A 356 0.17 40.28 -18.14
C GLN A 356 -0.74 41.13 -19.05
N GLY A 357 -1.25 42.28 -18.59
CA GLY A 357 -2.12 43.17 -19.34
C GLY A 357 -3.59 42.73 -19.40
N VAL A 358 -4.02 41.78 -18.55
CA VAL A 358 -5.41 41.35 -18.48
C VAL A 358 -6.22 42.33 -17.63
N SER A 359 -7.42 42.73 -18.08
CA SER A 359 -8.28 43.68 -17.40
C SER A 359 -9.77 43.35 -17.59
N GLY A 360 -10.65 44.11 -16.89
CA GLY A 360 -12.11 44.01 -17.01
C GLY A 360 -12.67 42.65 -16.63
N ASP A 361 -13.82 42.28 -17.19
CA ASP A 361 -14.53 41.02 -16.83
C ASP A 361 -13.68 39.76 -17.04
N LYS A 362 -12.76 39.80 -18.01
CA LYS A 362 -11.82 38.69 -18.24
C LYS A 362 -10.86 38.51 -17.08
N LEU A 363 -10.40 39.60 -16.43
CA LEU A 363 -9.58 39.56 -15.26
C LEU A 363 -10.34 38.90 -14.10
N GLU A 364 -11.57 39.36 -13.83
CA GLU A 364 -12.39 38.81 -12.73
C GLU A 364 -12.68 37.33 -12.89
N MET A 365 -12.95 36.89 -14.10
CA MET A 365 -13.14 35.47 -14.41
C MET A 365 -11.86 34.67 -14.19
N LEU A 366 -10.73 35.14 -14.77
CA LEU A 366 -9.46 34.42 -14.69
C LEU A 366 -8.87 34.38 -13.28
N VAL A 367 -9.10 35.41 -12.45
CA VAL A 367 -8.69 35.37 -11.03
C VAL A 367 -9.29 34.16 -10.34
N LYS A 368 -10.58 33.86 -10.55
CA LYS A 368 -11.25 32.69 -9.95
C LYS A 368 -10.61 31.38 -10.42
N HIS A 369 -10.24 31.28 -11.70
CA HIS A 369 -9.60 30.06 -12.26
C HIS A 369 -8.15 29.89 -11.80
N LYS A 370 -7.42 30.98 -11.56
CA LYS A 370 -6.01 30.96 -11.15
C LYS A 370 -5.80 31.03 -9.63
N THR A 371 -6.88 31.04 -8.86
CA THR A 371 -6.85 30.91 -7.40
C THR A 371 -6.78 29.45 -7.02
N PHE A 372 -5.86 29.11 -6.13
CA PHE A 372 -5.71 27.78 -5.54
C PHE A 372 -5.96 27.89 -4.05
N ARG A 373 -6.90 27.12 -3.53
CA ARG A 373 -7.33 27.20 -2.13
C ARG A 373 -6.21 26.83 -1.15
N GLY A 374 -5.25 26.01 -1.59
CA GLY A 374 -4.27 25.45 -0.67
C GLY A 374 -4.92 24.54 0.37
N ASN A 375 -4.31 24.48 1.55
CA ASN A 375 -4.83 23.70 2.68
C ASN A 375 -5.11 22.24 2.29
N LYS A 376 -4.19 21.61 1.53
CA LYS A 376 -4.26 20.22 1.11
C LYS A 376 -3.20 19.42 1.88
N PRO A 377 -3.62 18.39 2.65
CA PRO A 377 -2.71 17.69 3.55
C PRO A 377 -1.70 16.80 2.82
N THR A 378 -0.45 16.86 3.27
CA THR A 378 0.64 16.02 2.75
C THR A 378 1.55 15.51 3.85
N ASN A 379 2.03 14.27 3.70
CA ASN A 379 3.20 13.76 4.40
C ASN A 379 4.40 13.80 3.46
N SER A 380 5.55 14.24 3.93
CA SER A 380 6.83 14.17 3.20
C SER A 380 7.69 13.08 3.82
N ILE A 381 7.94 12.02 3.06
CA ILE A 381 8.73 10.86 3.47
C ILE A 381 10.03 10.89 2.70
N ILE A 382 11.09 11.36 3.34
CA ILE A 382 12.40 11.56 2.72
C ILE A 382 13.38 10.53 3.29
N PHE A 383 14.11 9.85 2.43
CA PHE A 383 15.09 8.85 2.82
C PHE A 383 16.42 9.04 2.07
N THR A 384 17.51 8.61 2.68
CA THR A 384 18.85 8.92 2.17
C THR A 384 19.08 8.44 0.75
N GLU A 385 18.74 7.18 0.46
CA GLU A 385 18.90 6.54 -0.85
C GLU A 385 17.97 5.32 -0.93
N LEU A 386 17.42 5.05 -2.09
CA LEU A 386 16.64 3.83 -2.32
C LEU A 386 17.60 2.65 -2.51
N ASN A 387 17.90 1.96 -1.43
CA ASN A 387 18.63 0.69 -1.42
C ASN A 387 17.72 -0.43 -0.89
N PRO A 388 18.11 -1.71 -0.98
CA PRO A 388 17.28 -2.81 -0.51
C PRO A 388 16.87 -2.69 0.97
N PHE A 389 17.78 -2.28 1.84
CA PHE A 389 17.49 -2.06 3.25
C PHE A 389 16.41 -0.99 3.45
N MET A 390 16.57 0.18 2.83
CA MET A 390 15.62 1.28 2.97
C MET A 390 14.25 0.92 2.36
N LEU A 391 14.22 0.17 1.26
CA LEU A 391 12.97 -0.35 0.71
C LEU A 391 12.27 -1.26 1.72
N GLY A 392 13.00 -2.15 2.40
CA GLY A 392 12.48 -2.97 3.48
C GLY A 392 11.88 -2.16 4.63
N VAL A 393 12.60 -1.12 5.08
CA VAL A 393 12.12 -0.16 6.09
C VAL A 393 10.79 0.46 5.69
N ILE A 394 10.69 0.97 4.45
CA ILE A 394 9.50 1.71 3.97
C ILE A 394 8.31 0.77 3.78
N VAL A 395 8.52 -0.43 3.22
CA VAL A 395 7.44 -1.41 3.06
C VAL A 395 6.88 -1.82 4.43
N ALA A 396 7.73 -2.18 5.38
CA ALA A 396 7.32 -2.56 6.72
C ALA A 396 6.61 -1.40 7.45
N MET A 397 7.06 -0.16 7.26
CA MET A 397 6.38 1.02 7.80
C MET A 397 4.92 1.10 7.37
N TYR A 398 4.62 0.87 6.09
CA TYR A 398 3.25 0.87 5.60
C TYR A 398 2.46 -0.35 6.05
N GLU A 399 3.06 -1.54 6.14
CA GLU A 399 2.39 -2.74 6.67
C GLU A 399 1.97 -2.54 8.12
N HIS A 400 2.82 -1.94 8.97
CA HIS A 400 2.48 -1.61 10.35
C HIS A 400 1.47 -0.46 10.47
N LYS A 401 1.48 0.51 9.54
CA LYS A 401 0.43 1.52 9.42
C LYS A 401 -0.92 0.85 9.18
N ILE A 402 -1.00 -0.06 8.22
CA ILE A 402 -2.22 -0.80 7.85
C ILE A 402 -2.75 -1.61 9.05
N PHE A 403 -1.86 -2.34 9.73
CA PHE A 403 -2.20 -3.07 10.95
C PHE A 403 -2.78 -2.15 12.03
N THR A 404 -2.13 -1.03 12.28
CA THR A 404 -2.55 -0.05 13.31
C THR A 404 -3.93 0.52 13.00
N GLN A 405 -4.22 0.86 11.75
CA GLN A 405 -5.53 1.31 11.31
C GLN A 405 -6.59 0.23 11.53
N GLY A 406 -6.31 -1.01 11.13
CA GLY A 406 -7.21 -2.16 11.36
C GLY A 406 -7.50 -2.41 12.84
N ALA A 407 -6.50 -2.23 13.71
CA ALA A 407 -6.66 -2.33 15.16
C ALA A 407 -7.58 -1.22 15.70
N ILE A 408 -7.40 0.03 15.25
CA ILE A 408 -8.25 1.16 15.65
C ILE A 408 -9.70 0.96 15.20
N TRP A 409 -9.91 0.48 13.97
CA TRP A 409 -11.24 0.17 13.43
C TRP A 409 -11.84 -1.13 13.98
N ASN A 410 -11.11 -1.86 14.82
CA ASN A 410 -11.51 -3.15 15.37
C ASN A 410 -11.90 -4.18 14.28
N ILE A 411 -11.20 -4.20 13.14
CA ILE A 411 -11.45 -5.11 12.03
C ILE A 411 -10.34 -6.18 11.90
N ASN A 412 -10.63 -7.26 11.16
CA ASN A 412 -9.62 -8.27 10.85
C ASN A 412 -8.89 -7.92 9.55
N SER A 413 -7.65 -7.44 9.64
CA SER A 413 -6.84 -7.05 8.48
C SER A 413 -6.18 -8.22 7.75
N TYR A 414 -6.32 -9.47 8.22
CA TYR A 414 -5.53 -10.61 7.73
C TYR A 414 -6.33 -11.67 6.97
N ASP A 415 -7.66 -11.49 6.83
CA ASP A 415 -8.50 -12.31 5.96
C ASP A 415 -8.89 -11.58 4.65
N GLN A 416 -9.54 -12.28 3.73
CA GLN A 416 -9.96 -11.75 2.41
C GLN A 416 -11.22 -12.42 1.87
N TRP A 417 -12.25 -12.58 2.68
CA TRP A 417 -13.50 -13.26 2.31
C TRP A 417 -14.16 -12.67 1.05
N GLY A 418 -14.05 -11.36 0.83
CA GLY A 418 -14.59 -10.69 -0.36
C GLY A 418 -13.98 -11.18 -1.68
N VAL A 419 -12.75 -11.67 -1.66
CA VAL A 419 -12.09 -12.23 -2.85
C VAL A 419 -12.54 -13.68 -3.11
N GLU A 420 -12.87 -14.43 -2.07
CA GLU A 420 -13.26 -15.84 -2.21
C GLU A 420 -14.60 -15.99 -2.92
N LEU A 421 -15.57 -15.12 -2.67
CA LEU A 421 -16.88 -15.14 -3.33
C LEU A 421 -16.76 -15.09 -4.86
N GLY A 422 -15.91 -14.20 -5.39
CA GLY A 422 -15.66 -14.10 -6.83
C GLY A 422 -15.07 -15.38 -7.42
N LYS A 423 -14.15 -16.03 -6.70
CA LYS A 423 -13.57 -17.32 -7.13
C LYS A 423 -14.60 -18.46 -7.15
N GLU A 424 -15.49 -18.49 -6.18
CA GLU A 424 -16.58 -19.49 -6.14
C GLU A 424 -17.53 -19.33 -7.33
N LEU A 425 -17.92 -18.09 -7.63
CA LEU A 425 -18.77 -17.79 -8.78
C LEU A 425 -18.07 -18.11 -10.10
N ALA A 426 -16.79 -17.77 -10.24
CA ALA A 426 -16.00 -18.08 -11.43
C ALA A 426 -15.94 -19.60 -11.71
N LYS A 427 -15.80 -20.43 -10.67
CA LYS A 427 -15.83 -21.90 -10.80
C LYS A 427 -17.18 -22.44 -11.31
N LYS A 428 -18.29 -21.76 -10.99
CA LYS A 428 -19.63 -22.13 -11.49
C LYS A 428 -19.83 -21.68 -12.93
N LEU A 429 -19.38 -20.47 -13.27
CA LEU A 429 -19.50 -19.88 -14.60
C LEU A 429 -18.64 -20.57 -15.66
N GLN A 430 -17.46 -21.07 -15.28
CA GLN A 430 -16.53 -21.68 -16.24
C GLN A 430 -17.12 -22.85 -17.05
N PRO A 431 -17.78 -23.86 -16.44
CA PRO A 431 -18.47 -24.93 -17.18
C PRO A 431 -19.59 -24.39 -18.08
N GLU A 432 -20.36 -23.42 -17.59
CA GLU A 432 -21.47 -22.84 -18.33
C GLU A 432 -21.00 -22.09 -19.59
N LEU A 433 -19.84 -21.48 -19.56
CA LEU A 433 -19.21 -20.88 -20.74
C LEU A 433 -18.76 -21.92 -21.79
N HIS A 434 -18.47 -23.16 -21.36
CA HIS A 434 -18.08 -24.25 -22.26
C HIS A 434 -19.27 -25.02 -22.86
N SER A 435 -20.40 -25.08 -22.15
CA SER A 435 -21.60 -25.79 -22.64
C SER A 435 -22.29 -25.00 -23.77
N ASP A 436 -23.05 -25.72 -24.62
CA ASP A 436 -23.86 -25.09 -25.67
C ASP A 436 -25.25 -24.70 -25.18
N ASP A 437 -25.60 -25.07 -23.95
CA ASP A 437 -26.93 -24.83 -23.37
C ASP A 437 -27.20 -23.34 -23.15
N VAL A 438 -28.46 -22.96 -23.20
CA VAL A 438 -28.90 -21.61 -22.77
C VAL A 438 -28.76 -21.51 -21.25
N VAL A 439 -28.01 -20.55 -20.77
CA VAL A 439 -27.83 -20.30 -19.33
C VAL A 439 -28.89 -19.35 -18.83
N THR A 440 -29.62 -19.77 -17.79
CA THR A 440 -30.66 -19.00 -17.12
C THR A 440 -30.51 -18.99 -15.60
N SER A 441 -29.40 -19.51 -15.09
CA SER A 441 -29.10 -19.73 -13.66
C SER A 441 -28.62 -18.48 -12.90
N HIS A 442 -28.36 -17.39 -13.62
CA HIS A 442 -27.86 -16.13 -13.08
C HIS A 442 -28.87 -14.99 -13.24
N ASP A 443 -28.48 -13.79 -12.82
CA ASP A 443 -29.23 -12.57 -13.11
C ASP A 443 -29.29 -12.27 -14.63
N GLY A 444 -30.25 -11.43 -15.03
CA GLY A 444 -30.51 -11.16 -16.44
C GLY A 444 -29.29 -10.58 -17.20
N SER A 445 -28.44 -9.76 -16.52
CA SER A 445 -27.22 -9.21 -17.12
C SER A 445 -26.18 -10.31 -17.36
N THR A 446 -25.90 -11.12 -16.35
CA THR A 446 -24.93 -12.22 -16.46
C THR A 446 -25.33 -13.24 -17.50
N ASN A 447 -26.63 -13.67 -17.54
CA ASN A 447 -27.14 -14.56 -18.57
C ASN A 447 -26.98 -13.98 -19.98
N GLY A 448 -27.30 -12.70 -20.16
CA GLY A 448 -27.15 -11.99 -21.45
C GLY A 448 -25.68 -11.89 -21.89
N LEU A 449 -24.76 -11.61 -20.97
CA LEU A 449 -23.32 -11.56 -21.26
C LEU A 449 -22.77 -12.93 -21.64
N ILE A 450 -23.18 -14.01 -20.95
CA ILE A 450 -22.80 -15.40 -21.30
C ILE A 450 -23.29 -15.72 -22.72
N ALA A 451 -24.54 -15.39 -23.04
CA ALA A 451 -25.11 -15.63 -24.38
C ALA A 451 -24.32 -14.86 -25.45
N PHE A 452 -23.98 -13.61 -25.22
CA PHE A 452 -23.18 -12.80 -26.13
C PHE A 452 -21.80 -13.40 -26.36
N ILE A 453 -21.10 -13.80 -25.29
CA ILE A 453 -19.77 -14.42 -25.35
C ILE A 453 -19.83 -15.73 -26.15
N LYS A 454 -20.79 -16.61 -25.88
CA LYS A 454 -20.97 -17.88 -26.61
C LYS A 454 -21.22 -17.66 -28.08
N HIS A 455 -22.09 -16.71 -28.42
CA HIS A 455 -22.42 -16.40 -29.82
C HIS A 455 -21.16 -15.92 -30.59
N ASN A 456 -20.39 -15.03 -30.00
CA ASN A 456 -19.24 -14.42 -30.70
C ASN A 456 -17.96 -15.26 -30.62
N ARG A 457 -17.83 -16.18 -29.68
CA ARG A 457 -16.68 -17.12 -29.60
C ARG A 457 -16.65 -18.11 -30.76
N ARG A 458 -17.82 -18.47 -31.32
CA ARG A 458 -17.96 -19.44 -32.43
C ARG A 458 -17.54 -18.87 -33.79
N ALA A 459 -17.19 -17.61 -33.89
CA ALA A 459 -16.84 -16.95 -35.14
C ALA A 459 -15.32 -17.06 -35.49
N HIS A 460 -14.56 -17.94 -34.82
CA HIS A 460 -13.12 -18.16 -35.09
C HIS A 460 -12.82 -19.65 -35.30
#